data_16b9c367ff5c875ed21e617df579361f
#
_entry.id   16b9c367ff5c875ed21e617df579361f
#
_cell.length_a   1.000
_cell.length_b   1.000
_cell.length_c   1.000
_cell.angle_alpha   90.00
_cell.angle_beta   90.00
_cell.angle_gamma   90.00
#
_symmetry.space_group_name_H-M   'P 1'
#
loop_
_entity.id
_entity.type
_entity.pdbx_description
1 polymer ?
#
loop_
_entity_poly.entity_id
_entity_poly.type
_entity_poly.pdbx_seq_one_letter_code
_entity_poly.pdbx_strand_id
1 'polypeptide(L)'
;MPVNTLYCEGDIQSIDVQVLLKIVPNGCVVKPIGSKHGFRQRILAAREIQPNMMIAGLKDRDFDDDNSKPINTPHEWYATVKNQQVPLGWYWDRKEIENYLIAPEVVKLALGDKAPPIDKYKTALDKSARKIANYTAARIALSCVSYPNPPFNGWGDEREPGHFFPKERGLKESDCRSEIGHIIAHKKRAMDALKINILDQFEQVLEECGEGGERFKHYLTFFAGKDLLYMMRSELKKLGFKDSPQPACYVFREHIRRGIQSSSDVWTWLPEWQRLRELISEFRI
;
A
#
# COMPACT_ATOMS: atom_id res chain seq x y z
N MET A 1 16.91 21.74 8.19
CA MET A 1 17.52 21.46 6.86
C MET A 1 16.64 20.47 6.14
N PRO A 2 16.50 20.48 4.81
CA PRO A 2 15.70 19.49 4.11
C PRO A 2 16.27 18.08 4.28
N VAL A 3 15.45 17.04 4.05
CA VAL A 3 15.91 15.65 4.06
C VAL A 3 16.92 15.45 2.93
N ASN A 4 18.11 14.97 3.28
CA ASN A 4 19.16 14.62 2.29
C ASN A 4 18.98 13.20 1.74
N THR A 5 18.50 12.28 2.59
CA THR A 5 18.28 10.89 2.22
C THR A 5 16.93 10.41 2.72
N LEU A 6 16.08 9.98 1.79
CA LEU A 6 14.81 9.35 2.08
C LEU A 6 14.94 7.83 1.89
N TYR A 7 14.82 7.08 2.98
CA TYR A 7 14.75 5.63 2.93
C TYR A 7 13.33 5.20 2.54
N CYS A 8 13.20 4.18 1.71
CA CYS A 8 11.91 3.57 1.35
C CYS A 8 12.02 2.05 1.28
N GLU A 9 10.88 1.37 1.23
CA GLU A 9 10.82 -0.06 1.01
C GLU A 9 11.19 -0.43 -0.43
N GLY A 10 11.43 -1.73 -0.69
CA GLY A 10 11.75 -2.25 -2.01
C GLY A 10 13.23 -2.30 -2.34
N ASP A 11 13.53 -2.43 -3.61
CA ASP A 11 14.87 -2.43 -4.21
C ASP A 11 15.04 -1.26 -5.19
N ILE A 12 16.24 -1.11 -5.74
CA ILE A 12 16.58 0.02 -6.64
C ILE A 12 15.76 0.04 -7.92
N GLN A 13 15.19 -1.09 -8.33
CA GLN A 13 14.36 -1.20 -9.53
C GLN A 13 12.87 -1.17 -9.18
N SER A 14 12.50 -1.12 -7.90
CA SER A 14 11.11 -1.09 -7.47
C SER A 14 10.38 0.13 -8.02
N ILE A 15 9.09 -0.03 -8.21
CA ILE A 15 8.24 1.06 -8.70
C ILE A 15 8.17 2.20 -7.68
N ASP A 16 8.28 1.88 -6.40
CA ASP A 16 8.33 2.84 -5.29
C ASP A 16 9.47 3.84 -5.50
N VAL A 17 10.69 3.34 -5.69
CA VAL A 17 11.87 4.17 -5.94
C VAL A 17 11.67 5.03 -7.18
N GLN A 18 11.17 4.44 -8.26
CA GLN A 18 10.99 5.14 -9.53
C GLN A 18 9.96 6.27 -9.45
N VAL A 19 8.88 6.08 -8.69
CA VAL A 19 7.86 7.11 -8.46
C VAL A 19 8.39 8.17 -7.50
N LEU A 20 9.04 7.76 -6.40
CA LEU A 20 9.61 8.69 -5.42
C LEU A 20 10.64 9.62 -6.03
N LEU A 21 11.48 9.16 -6.95
CA LEU A 21 12.44 10.01 -7.67
C LEU A 21 11.77 11.15 -8.47
N LYS A 22 10.47 11.01 -8.80
CA LYS A 22 9.69 12.07 -9.46
C LYS A 22 8.94 12.98 -8.48
N ILE A 23 8.83 12.56 -7.22
CA ILE A 23 8.07 13.29 -6.18
C ILE A 23 9.01 14.12 -5.31
N VAL A 24 10.13 13.54 -4.84
CA VAL A 24 11.03 14.20 -3.89
C VAL A 24 11.66 15.47 -4.47
N PRO A 25 12.03 16.45 -3.62
CA PRO A 25 12.73 17.65 -4.08
C PRO A 25 14.14 17.30 -4.58
N ASN A 26 14.65 18.15 -5.48
CA ASN A 26 16.02 18.03 -5.96
C ASN A 26 17.01 18.06 -4.78
N GLY A 27 18.01 17.16 -4.83
CA GLY A 27 19.01 17.04 -3.76
C GLY A 27 18.63 16.03 -2.66
N CYS A 28 17.41 15.51 -2.64
CA CYS A 28 17.03 14.40 -1.79
C CYS A 28 17.32 13.06 -2.50
N VAL A 29 18.15 12.24 -1.91
CA VAL A 29 18.49 10.89 -2.45
C VAL A 29 17.47 9.87 -1.93
N VAL A 30 16.80 9.17 -2.84
CA VAL A 30 15.93 8.04 -2.48
C VAL A 30 16.77 6.78 -2.37
N LYS A 31 16.74 6.11 -1.21
CA LYS A 31 17.53 4.92 -0.93
C LYS A 31 16.64 3.76 -0.47
N PRO A 32 16.47 2.72 -1.29
CA PRO A 32 15.74 1.53 -0.88
C PRO A 32 16.52 0.74 0.16
N ILE A 33 15.81 0.16 1.11
CA ILE A 33 16.40 -0.61 2.20
C ILE A 33 15.89 -2.06 2.29
N GLY A 34 15.18 -2.53 1.26
CA GLY A 34 14.58 -3.86 1.20
C GLY A 34 13.26 -3.92 1.97
N SER A 35 13.13 -4.87 2.90
CA SER A 35 11.89 -5.06 3.66
C SER A 35 11.72 -4.05 4.80
N LYS A 36 10.48 -3.89 5.26
CA LYS A 36 10.12 -3.05 6.43
C LYS A 36 10.74 -3.51 7.75
N HIS A 37 11.20 -4.76 7.83
CA HIS A 37 11.82 -5.30 9.03
C HIS A 37 13.12 -4.54 9.36
N GLY A 38 13.18 -3.98 10.57
CA GLY A 38 14.33 -3.17 11.02
C GLY A 38 14.42 -1.77 10.39
N PHE A 39 13.40 -1.29 9.73
CA PHE A 39 13.40 0.03 9.08
C PHE A 39 13.72 1.16 10.08
N ARG A 40 13.03 1.17 11.23
CA ARG A 40 13.31 2.10 12.34
C ARG A 40 14.77 2.08 12.75
N GLN A 41 15.32 0.88 13.02
CA GLN A 41 16.69 0.70 13.47
C GLN A 41 17.70 1.22 12.44
N ARG A 42 17.44 0.98 11.16
CA ARG A 42 18.31 1.46 10.06
C ARG A 42 18.35 2.98 9.98
N ILE A 43 17.20 3.67 10.14
CA ILE A 43 17.15 5.13 10.17
C ILE A 43 17.96 5.67 11.35
N LEU A 44 17.74 5.15 12.57
CA LEU A 44 18.41 5.60 13.76
C LEU A 44 19.91 5.37 13.68
N ALA A 45 20.35 4.17 13.28
CA ALA A 45 21.77 3.87 13.10
C ALA A 45 22.42 4.75 12.03
N ALA A 46 21.73 5.00 10.93
CA ALA A 46 22.26 5.86 9.87
C ALA A 46 22.46 7.32 10.33
N ARG A 47 21.55 7.84 11.17
CA ARG A 47 21.69 9.17 11.80
C ARG A 47 22.86 9.24 12.79
N GLU A 48 23.09 8.18 13.56
CA GLU A 48 24.24 8.09 14.46
C GLU A 48 25.57 8.10 13.70
N ILE A 49 25.64 7.35 12.58
CA ILE A 49 26.85 7.27 11.74
C ILE A 49 27.08 8.58 10.96
N GLN A 50 26.01 9.25 10.56
CA GLN A 50 26.04 10.45 9.71
C GLN A 50 25.26 11.60 10.36
N PRO A 51 25.75 12.19 11.46
CA PRO A 51 25.00 13.18 12.26
C PRO A 51 24.70 14.48 11.51
N ASN A 52 25.44 14.77 10.44
CA ASN A 52 25.22 15.94 9.59
C ASN A 52 24.22 15.71 8.45
N MET A 53 23.68 14.49 8.33
CA MET A 53 22.73 14.14 7.28
C MET A 53 21.30 14.09 7.85
N MET A 54 20.38 14.77 7.19
CA MET A 54 18.96 14.69 7.50
C MET A 54 18.36 13.46 6.80
N ILE A 55 18.23 12.39 7.57
CA ILE A 55 17.73 11.08 7.06
C ILE A 55 16.31 10.86 7.58
N ALA A 56 15.40 10.57 6.68
CA ALA A 56 14.00 10.19 7.00
C ALA A 56 13.61 8.90 6.29
N GLY A 57 12.50 8.32 6.70
CA GLY A 57 11.91 7.16 6.05
C GLY A 57 10.51 7.43 5.54
N LEU A 58 10.13 6.72 4.50
CA LEU A 58 8.77 6.64 4.00
C LEU A 58 8.42 5.16 3.86
N LYS A 59 7.38 4.71 4.55
CA LYS A 59 6.91 3.33 4.55
C LYS A 59 5.49 3.20 4.01
N ASP A 60 5.13 1.99 3.63
CA ASP A 60 3.75 1.63 3.32
C ASP A 60 2.88 1.67 4.59
N ARG A 61 1.57 1.89 4.40
CA ARG A 61 0.58 1.81 5.46
C ARG A 61 0.19 0.36 5.69
N ASP A 62 0.55 -0.18 6.83
CA ASP A 62 0.20 -1.54 7.22
C ASP A 62 -1.31 -1.69 7.55
N PHE A 63 -1.83 -2.91 7.50
CA PHE A 63 -3.24 -3.17 7.85
C PHE A 63 -3.52 -3.08 9.35
N ASP A 64 -2.49 -3.15 10.19
CA ASP A 64 -2.58 -3.03 11.64
C ASP A 64 -2.67 -1.56 12.10
N ASP A 65 -2.39 -0.60 11.24
CA ASP A 65 -2.46 0.85 11.50
C ASP A 65 -3.66 1.51 10.76
N ASP A 66 -4.81 0.87 10.78
CA ASP A 66 -5.91 1.16 9.86
C ASP A 66 -7.07 1.96 10.47
N ASN A 67 -6.90 2.49 11.70
CA ASN A 67 -7.97 3.17 12.43
C ASN A 67 -8.13 4.66 12.10
N SER A 68 -7.22 5.24 11.32
CA SER A 68 -7.30 6.65 10.94
C SER A 68 -8.20 6.87 9.73
N LYS A 69 -8.93 7.99 9.72
CA LYS A 69 -9.69 8.44 8.55
C LYS A 69 -8.74 8.84 7.43
N PRO A 70 -9.15 8.72 6.14
CA PRO A 70 -8.36 9.25 5.03
C PRO A 70 -8.17 10.76 5.17
N ILE A 71 -6.94 11.23 5.08
CA ILE A 71 -6.59 12.65 5.21
C ILE A 71 -5.95 13.23 3.95
N ASN A 72 -5.66 12.38 2.95
CA ASN A 72 -4.97 12.72 1.70
C ASN A 72 -3.61 13.43 1.91
N THR A 73 -2.95 13.12 3.02
CA THR A 73 -1.59 13.60 3.33
C THR A 73 -0.81 12.46 3.97
N PRO A 74 0.52 12.42 3.82
CA PRO A 74 1.33 11.45 4.53
C PRO A 74 1.17 11.61 6.04
N HIS A 75 1.11 10.50 6.74
CA HIS A 75 1.07 10.45 8.20
C HIS A 75 2.48 10.52 8.79
N GLU A 76 2.65 11.21 9.90
CA GLU A 76 3.92 11.27 10.60
C GLU A 76 4.25 9.95 11.29
N TRP A 77 5.52 9.59 11.26
CA TRP A 77 6.03 8.37 11.85
C TRP A 77 7.11 8.67 12.89
N TYR A 78 6.87 8.20 14.12
CA TYR A 78 7.74 8.42 15.28
C TYR A 78 8.27 7.10 15.86
N ALA A 79 9.37 7.21 16.57
CA ALA A 79 9.89 6.17 17.43
C ALA A 79 10.13 6.68 18.85
N THR A 80 9.84 5.87 19.83
CA THR A 80 10.26 6.15 21.22
C THR A 80 11.71 5.69 21.42
N VAL A 81 12.60 6.63 21.71
CA VAL A 81 14.01 6.40 22.02
C VAL A 81 14.30 7.08 23.35
N LYS A 82 14.73 6.33 24.36
CA LYS A 82 15.01 6.85 25.72
C LYS A 82 13.87 7.72 26.27
N ASN A 83 12.62 7.27 26.09
CA ASN A 83 11.39 7.98 26.51
C ASN A 83 11.11 9.29 25.75
N GLN A 84 11.75 9.57 24.65
CA GLN A 84 11.50 10.71 23.79
C GLN A 84 10.92 10.25 22.45
N GLN A 85 9.96 11.01 21.92
CA GLN A 85 9.42 10.80 20.56
C GLN A 85 10.39 11.39 19.54
N VAL A 86 10.96 10.53 18.72
CA VAL A 86 11.89 10.93 17.65
C VAL A 86 11.19 10.75 16.31
N PRO A 87 11.07 11.82 15.50
CA PRO A 87 10.44 11.70 14.18
C PRO A 87 11.34 10.85 13.27
N LEU A 88 10.77 9.81 12.67
CA LEU A 88 11.47 8.95 11.71
C LEU A 88 11.20 9.34 10.26
N GLY A 89 10.08 9.97 9.98
CA GLY A 89 9.61 10.33 8.65
C GLY A 89 8.12 10.15 8.54
N TRP A 90 7.65 9.41 7.52
CA TRP A 90 6.22 9.31 7.21
C TRP A 90 5.83 7.90 6.78
N TYR A 91 4.52 7.67 6.72
CA TYR A 91 3.91 6.57 6.00
C TYR A 91 2.77 7.10 5.12
N TRP A 92 2.47 6.37 4.05
CA TRP A 92 1.44 6.76 3.10
C TRP A 92 0.04 6.79 3.74
N ASP A 93 -0.84 7.67 3.29
CA ASP A 93 -2.27 7.62 3.64
C ASP A 93 -2.95 6.41 3.01
N ARG A 94 -2.57 6.04 1.79
CA ARG A 94 -3.00 4.82 1.12
C ARG A 94 -2.08 3.65 1.48
N LYS A 95 -2.55 2.41 1.21
CA LYS A 95 -1.82 1.20 1.62
C LYS A 95 -0.41 1.09 1.05
N GLU A 96 -0.26 1.32 -0.23
CA GLU A 96 0.99 1.12 -0.96
C GLU A 96 1.02 1.96 -2.24
N ILE A 97 2.16 2.01 -2.90
CA ILE A 97 2.34 2.86 -4.10
C ILE A 97 1.35 2.49 -5.22
N GLU A 98 0.97 1.22 -5.36
CA GLU A 98 0.02 0.78 -6.36
C GLU A 98 -1.35 1.45 -6.22
N ASN A 99 -1.77 1.81 -5.02
CA ASN A 99 -3.01 2.57 -4.79
C ASN A 99 -3.00 3.95 -5.47
N TYR A 100 -1.83 4.55 -5.58
CA TYR A 100 -1.66 5.82 -6.29
C TYR A 100 -1.61 5.60 -7.79
N LEU A 101 -0.92 4.55 -8.25
CA LEU A 101 -0.81 4.24 -9.67
C LEU A 101 -2.17 3.94 -10.33
N ILE A 102 -3.09 3.33 -9.59
CA ILE A 102 -4.45 3.06 -10.08
C ILE A 102 -5.45 4.17 -9.78
N ALA A 103 -5.02 5.28 -9.15
CA ALA A 103 -5.90 6.43 -8.95
C ALA A 103 -6.32 7.02 -10.31
N PRO A 104 -7.63 7.30 -10.53
CA PRO A 104 -8.13 7.80 -11.81
C PRO A 104 -7.39 9.02 -12.34
N GLU A 105 -6.99 9.92 -11.44
CA GLU A 105 -6.24 11.13 -11.76
C GLU A 105 -4.86 10.80 -12.32
N VAL A 106 -4.13 9.89 -11.66
CA VAL A 106 -2.79 9.45 -12.08
C VAL A 106 -2.87 8.71 -13.41
N VAL A 107 -3.86 7.82 -13.57
CA VAL A 107 -4.07 7.09 -14.82
C VAL A 107 -4.31 8.05 -15.98
N LYS A 108 -5.15 9.07 -15.79
CA LYS A 108 -5.43 10.07 -16.80
C LYS A 108 -4.18 10.86 -17.20
N LEU A 109 -3.41 11.31 -16.23
CA LEU A 109 -2.21 12.13 -16.46
C LEU A 109 -1.05 11.29 -17.05
N ALA A 110 -0.85 10.07 -16.58
CA ALA A 110 0.20 9.19 -17.06
C ALA A 110 -0.03 8.67 -18.46
N LEU A 111 -1.27 8.39 -18.85
CA LEU A 111 -1.60 7.82 -20.16
C LEU A 111 -2.02 8.88 -21.19
N GLY A 112 -2.40 10.09 -20.78
CA GLY A 112 -2.87 11.15 -21.68
C GLY A 112 -4.03 10.66 -22.54
N ASP A 113 -3.91 10.83 -23.86
CA ASP A 113 -4.94 10.42 -24.83
C ASP A 113 -5.17 8.88 -24.89
N LYS A 114 -4.25 8.09 -24.34
CA LYS A 114 -4.38 6.63 -24.24
C LYS A 114 -5.10 6.18 -22.98
N ALA A 115 -5.50 7.12 -22.12
CA ALA A 115 -6.24 6.79 -20.91
C ALA A 115 -7.63 6.24 -21.27
N PRO A 116 -8.12 5.20 -20.59
CA PRO A 116 -9.49 4.74 -20.79
C PRO A 116 -10.48 5.81 -20.38
N PRO A 117 -11.72 5.78 -20.95
CA PRO A 117 -12.78 6.68 -20.52
C PRO A 117 -12.98 6.59 -19.01
N ILE A 118 -12.93 7.75 -18.34
CA ILE A 118 -12.83 7.84 -16.87
C ILE A 118 -13.96 7.10 -16.15
N ASP A 119 -15.19 7.20 -16.66
CA ASP A 119 -16.35 6.56 -16.03
C ASP A 119 -16.30 5.03 -16.14
N LYS A 120 -15.82 4.51 -17.28
CA LYS A 120 -15.61 3.07 -17.47
C LYS A 120 -14.50 2.57 -16.56
N TYR A 121 -13.45 3.37 -16.39
CA TYR A 121 -12.33 3.03 -15.50
C TYR A 121 -12.77 3.01 -14.03
N LYS A 122 -13.48 4.04 -13.57
CA LYS A 122 -14.04 4.08 -12.21
C LYS A 122 -14.99 2.92 -11.94
N THR A 123 -15.86 2.59 -12.91
CA THR A 123 -16.74 1.42 -12.80
C THR A 123 -15.95 0.10 -12.67
N ALA A 124 -14.84 -0.03 -13.38
CA ALA A 124 -13.97 -1.21 -13.28
C ALA A 124 -13.28 -1.30 -11.92
N LEU A 125 -12.82 -0.18 -11.35
CA LEU A 125 -12.28 -0.08 -10.00
C LEU A 125 -13.31 -0.48 -8.94
N ASP A 126 -14.48 0.13 -8.97
CA ASP A 126 -15.60 -0.14 -8.06
C ASP A 126 -15.99 -1.62 -8.06
N LYS A 127 -16.16 -2.19 -9.25
CA LYS A 127 -16.47 -3.60 -9.41
C LYS A 127 -15.37 -4.51 -8.82
N SER A 128 -14.12 -4.10 -8.96
CA SER A 128 -12.99 -4.84 -8.41
C SER A 128 -12.94 -4.73 -6.89
N ALA A 129 -13.17 -3.54 -6.33
CA ALA A 129 -13.27 -3.32 -4.89
C ALA A 129 -14.37 -4.18 -4.25
N ARG A 130 -15.58 -4.19 -4.84
CA ARG A 130 -16.68 -5.07 -4.37
C ARG A 130 -16.27 -6.53 -4.31
N LYS A 131 -15.52 -7.01 -5.30
CA LYS A 131 -15.12 -8.42 -5.35
C LYS A 131 -14.11 -8.81 -4.27
N ILE A 132 -13.23 -7.90 -3.87
CA ILE A 132 -12.20 -8.18 -2.87
C ILE A 132 -12.57 -7.69 -1.47
N ALA A 133 -13.77 -7.16 -1.26
CA ALA A 133 -14.21 -6.61 0.03
C ALA A 133 -14.04 -7.60 1.18
N ASN A 134 -14.57 -8.80 1.04
CA ASN A 134 -14.47 -9.87 2.05
C ASN A 134 -13.02 -10.28 2.30
N TYR A 135 -12.22 -10.41 1.25
CA TYR A 135 -10.80 -10.71 1.34
C TYR A 135 -10.03 -9.61 2.09
N THR A 136 -10.32 -8.35 1.79
CA THR A 136 -9.71 -7.21 2.48
C THR A 136 -10.07 -7.19 3.95
N ALA A 137 -11.35 -7.41 4.29
CA ALA A 137 -11.82 -7.51 5.66
C ALA A 137 -11.08 -8.61 6.44
N ALA A 138 -10.90 -9.79 5.83
CA ALA A 138 -10.15 -10.88 6.44
C ALA A 138 -8.66 -10.51 6.66
N ARG A 139 -8.02 -9.82 5.74
CA ARG A 139 -6.64 -9.34 5.92
C ARG A 139 -6.53 -8.35 7.08
N ILE A 140 -7.44 -7.39 7.16
CA ILE A 140 -7.46 -6.41 8.26
C ILE A 140 -7.65 -7.12 9.59
N ALA A 141 -8.66 -7.98 9.71
CA ALA A 141 -8.94 -8.71 10.96
C ALA A 141 -7.74 -9.54 11.44
N LEU A 142 -7.04 -10.19 10.52
CA LEU A 142 -5.83 -10.97 10.84
C LEU A 142 -4.63 -10.07 11.20
N SER A 143 -4.53 -8.88 10.63
CA SER A 143 -3.43 -7.94 10.89
C SER A 143 -3.55 -7.26 12.24
N CYS A 144 -4.74 -7.11 12.79
CA CYS A 144 -4.98 -6.55 14.11
C CYS A 144 -4.42 -7.41 15.24
N VAL A 145 -4.03 -8.65 14.95
CA VAL A 145 -3.43 -9.56 15.93
C VAL A 145 -1.91 -9.54 15.75
N SER A 146 -1.21 -9.04 16.75
CA SER A 146 0.27 -9.07 16.76
C SER A 146 0.76 -10.50 16.91
N TYR A 147 1.32 -11.05 15.87
CA TYR A 147 1.98 -12.34 15.89
C TYR A 147 3.50 -12.20 15.92
N PRO A 148 4.22 -13.13 16.57
CA PRO A 148 5.68 -13.17 16.52
C PRO A 148 6.23 -13.28 15.08
N ASN A 149 5.45 -13.91 14.19
CA ASN A 149 5.69 -13.95 12.75
C ASN A 149 4.44 -13.43 12.05
N PRO A 150 4.55 -12.50 11.09
CA PRO A 150 3.41 -12.01 10.36
C PRO A 150 2.69 -13.20 9.73
N PRO A 151 1.41 -13.42 10.06
CA PRO A 151 0.75 -14.65 9.70
C PRO A 151 0.28 -14.68 8.27
N PHE A 152 0.31 -13.55 7.57
CA PHE A 152 -0.54 -13.43 6.43
C PHE A 152 0.05 -12.56 5.32
N ASN A 153 0.62 -13.24 4.35
CA ASN A 153 1.00 -12.64 3.06
C ASN A 153 -0.04 -12.88 1.96
N GLY A 154 -1.30 -13.01 2.35
CA GLY A 154 -2.35 -13.52 1.48
C GLY A 154 -2.36 -15.06 1.45
N TRP A 155 -3.47 -15.66 1.09
CA TRP A 155 -3.59 -17.09 0.82
C TRP A 155 -3.45 -17.38 -0.68
N GLY A 156 -2.43 -16.78 -1.30
CA GLY A 156 -2.14 -16.93 -2.72
C GLY A 156 -1.70 -18.35 -3.10
N ASP A 157 -1.83 -18.67 -4.36
CA ASP A 157 -1.27 -19.89 -4.91
C ASP A 157 0.27 -19.78 -4.90
N GLU A 158 0.95 -20.73 -4.24
CA GLU A 158 2.42 -20.80 -4.20
C GLU A 158 3.06 -20.83 -5.59
N ARG A 159 2.31 -21.25 -6.61
CA ARG A 159 2.73 -21.28 -8.01
C ARG A 159 2.72 -19.92 -8.70
N GLU A 160 2.11 -18.91 -8.08
CA GLU A 160 2.10 -17.54 -8.58
C GLU A 160 2.68 -16.59 -7.50
N PRO A 161 3.99 -16.65 -7.21
CA PRO A 161 4.62 -15.81 -6.20
C PRO A 161 4.48 -14.33 -6.58
N GLY A 162 4.05 -13.51 -5.63
CA GLY A 162 3.74 -12.10 -5.84
C GLY A 162 2.26 -11.78 -6.02
N HIS A 163 1.39 -12.78 -6.05
CA HIS A 163 -0.05 -12.59 -5.98
C HIS A 163 -0.53 -12.84 -4.56
N PHE A 164 -1.05 -11.80 -3.95
CA PHE A 164 -1.63 -11.87 -2.60
C PHE A 164 -3.11 -12.26 -2.64
N PHE A 165 -3.66 -12.38 -3.84
CA PHE A 165 -5.06 -12.67 -4.08
C PHE A 165 -5.20 -14.05 -4.76
N PRO A 166 -5.83 -15.03 -4.13
CA PRO A 166 -6.02 -16.35 -4.68
C PRO A 166 -7.00 -16.32 -5.85
N LYS A 167 -6.77 -17.13 -6.86
CA LYS A 167 -7.57 -17.15 -8.08
C LYS A 167 -9.07 -17.33 -7.86
N GLU A 168 -9.51 -17.97 -6.82
CA GLU A 168 -10.93 -18.22 -6.54
C GLU A 168 -11.25 -18.33 -5.04
N ARG A 169 -10.26 -18.15 -4.19
CA ARG A 169 -10.41 -18.16 -2.74
C ARG A 169 -10.52 -16.73 -2.20
N GLY A 170 -11.19 -16.58 -1.08
CA GLY A 170 -11.28 -15.30 -0.38
C GLY A 170 -12.21 -14.28 -1.02
N LEU A 171 -12.94 -14.66 -2.07
CA LEU A 171 -13.97 -13.82 -2.71
C LEU A 171 -15.31 -13.92 -2.01
N LYS A 172 -15.58 -15.05 -1.36
CA LYS A 172 -16.80 -15.27 -0.59
C LYS A 172 -16.50 -15.18 0.89
N GLU A 173 -17.43 -14.68 1.65
CA GLU A 173 -17.34 -14.62 3.12
C GLU A 173 -17.06 -16.01 3.73
N SER A 174 -17.72 -17.06 3.22
CA SER A 174 -17.51 -18.45 3.67
C SER A 174 -16.06 -18.90 3.55
N ASP A 175 -15.40 -18.53 2.44
CA ASP A 175 -14.00 -18.91 2.19
C ASP A 175 -13.07 -18.15 3.15
N CYS A 176 -13.35 -16.88 3.39
CA CYS A 176 -12.60 -16.06 4.35
C CYS A 176 -12.74 -16.63 5.78
N ARG A 177 -13.95 -16.99 6.19
CA ARG A 177 -14.19 -17.62 7.51
C ARG A 177 -13.46 -18.94 7.65
N SER A 178 -13.51 -19.79 6.64
CA SER A 178 -12.79 -21.07 6.62
C SER A 178 -11.28 -20.88 6.77
N GLU A 179 -10.70 -19.95 6.02
CA GLU A 179 -9.26 -19.70 6.05
C GLU A 179 -8.80 -19.07 7.37
N ILE A 180 -9.59 -18.15 7.94
CA ILE A 180 -9.37 -17.63 9.30
C ILE A 180 -9.33 -18.79 10.30
N GLY A 181 -10.29 -19.71 10.22
CA GLY A 181 -10.35 -20.90 11.07
C GLY A 181 -9.09 -21.77 10.93
N HIS A 182 -8.60 -22.02 9.72
CA HIS A 182 -7.38 -22.79 9.50
C HIS A 182 -6.16 -22.10 10.09
N ILE A 183 -6.00 -20.80 9.89
CA ILE A 183 -4.89 -20.01 10.44
C ILE A 183 -4.94 -20.02 11.98
N ILE A 184 -6.12 -19.84 12.56
CA ILE A 184 -6.31 -19.91 14.01
C ILE A 184 -5.94 -21.29 14.55
N ALA A 185 -6.43 -22.37 13.93
CA ALA A 185 -6.14 -23.74 14.36
C ALA A 185 -4.63 -24.04 14.31
N HIS A 186 -3.95 -23.61 13.28
CA HIS A 186 -2.50 -23.78 13.14
C HIS A 186 -1.69 -23.01 14.20
N LYS A 187 -2.20 -21.87 14.65
CA LYS A 187 -1.51 -20.98 15.60
C LYS A 187 -2.12 -20.98 17.01
N LYS A 188 -3.04 -21.89 17.30
CA LYS A 188 -3.81 -21.94 18.56
C LYS A 188 -2.93 -21.81 19.81
N ARG A 189 -1.78 -22.49 19.86
CA ARG A 189 -0.86 -22.43 21.03
C ARG A 189 -0.27 -21.03 21.29
N ALA A 190 -0.12 -20.20 20.26
CA ALA A 190 0.37 -18.84 20.39
C ALA A 190 -0.77 -17.84 20.66
N MET A 191 -1.99 -18.21 20.30
CA MET A 191 -3.16 -17.33 20.40
C MET A 191 -3.92 -17.44 21.73
N ASP A 192 -3.80 -18.55 22.45
CA ASP A 192 -4.45 -18.73 23.75
C ASP A 192 -4.09 -17.61 24.76
N ALA A 193 -2.97 -16.91 24.53
CA ALA A 193 -2.55 -15.75 25.31
C ALA A 193 -3.18 -14.41 24.87
N LEU A 194 -3.79 -14.34 23.71
CA LEU A 194 -4.15 -13.06 23.06
C LEU A 194 -5.65 -12.74 23.14
N LYS A 195 -6.49 -13.30 23.87
CA LYS A 195 -7.92 -12.96 24.16
C LYS A 195 -8.67 -12.11 23.09
N ILE A 196 -8.20 -12.09 21.83
CA ILE A 196 -8.78 -11.31 20.75
C ILE A 196 -9.63 -12.25 19.90
N ASN A 197 -10.90 -11.94 19.77
CA ASN A 197 -11.75 -12.67 18.85
C ASN A 197 -11.59 -12.11 17.43
N ILE A 198 -10.73 -12.74 16.62
CA ILE A 198 -10.47 -12.34 15.21
C ILE A 198 -11.75 -12.44 14.38
N LEU A 199 -12.65 -13.36 14.69
CA LEU A 199 -13.88 -13.49 13.94
C LEU A 199 -14.83 -12.33 14.23
N ASP A 200 -14.95 -11.87 15.48
CA ASP A 200 -15.75 -10.69 15.82
C ASP A 200 -15.19 -9.44 15.11
N GLN A 201 -13.88 -9.32 15.07
CA GLN A 201 -13.25 -8.24 14.35
C GLN A 201 -13.46 -8.35 12.84
N PHE A 202 -13.44 -9.56 12.29
CA PHE A 202 -13.77 -9.79 10.88
C PHE A 202 -15.21 -9.37 10.57
N GLU A 203 -16.18 -9.70 11.42
CA GLU A 203 -17.58 -9.26 11.25
C GLU A 203 -17.67 -7.73 11.18
N GLN A 204 -17.07 -7.05 12.14
CA GLN A 204 -17.08 -5.58 12.17
C GLN A 204 -16.46 -4.98 10.91
N VAL A 205 -15.28 -5.45 10.53
CA VAL A 205 -14.57 -4.91 9.35
C VAL A 205 -15.26 -5.31 8.05
N LEU A 206 -15.98 -6.45 8.04
CA LEU A 206 -16.74 -6.90 6.86
C LEU A 206 -17.83 -5.89 6.49
N GLU A 207 -18.55 -5.35 7.46
CA GLU A 207 -19.54 -4.29 7.22
C GLU A 207 -18.89 -3.02 6.68
N GLU A 208 -17.76 -2.63 7.23
CA GLU A 208 -17.01 -1.45 6.78
C GLU A 208 -16.45 -1.59 5.36
N CYS A 209 -16.00 -2.78 4.99
CA CYS A 209 -15.46 -3.10 3.66
C CYS A 209 -16.54 -3.43 2.63
N GLY A 210 -17.76 -3.75 3.06
CA GLY A 210 -18.89 -4.03 2.20
C GLY A 210 -19.41 -2.80 1.47
N GLU A 211 -20.22 -3.01 0.43
CA GLU A 211 -20.82 -1.91 -0.35
C GLU A 211 -21.62 -0.96 0.57
N GLY A 212 -21.30 0.32 0.51
CA GLY A 212 -21.88 1.36 1.38
C GLY A 212 -21.13 1.56 2.70
N GLY A 213 -20.24 0.68 3.08
CA GLY A 213 -19.40 0.80 4.27
C GLY A 213 -18.33 1.90 4.14
N GLU A 214 -17.81 2.35 5.28
CA GLU A 214 -16.91 3.50 5.31
C GLU A 214 -15.56 3.23 4.65
N ARG A 215 -14.99 2.03 4.83
CA ARG A 215 -13.76 1.63 4.14
C ARG A 215 -13.97 1.43 2.65
N PHE A 216 -15.16 0.96 2.26
CA PHE A 216 -15.50 0.81 0.85
C PHE A 216 -15.58 2.15 0.11
N LYS A 217 -16.15 3.18 0.72
CA LYS A 217 -16.18 4.54 0.14
C LYS A 217 -14.78 5.09 -0.18
N HIS A 218 -13.80 4.60 0.57
CA HIS A 218 -12.39 5.00 0.45
C HIS A 218 -11.47 3.80 0.10
N TYR A 219 -11.95 2.90 -0.78
CA TYR A 219 -11.20 1.68 -1.10
C TYR A 219 -9.79 1.93 -1.65
N LEU A 220 -9.53 3.06 -2.32
CA LEU A 220 -8.17 3.43 -2.73
C LEU A 220 -7.24 3.76 -1.55
N THR A 221 -7.77 4.00 -0.37
CA THR A 221 -6.99 4.17 0.87
C THR A 221 -6.86 2.86 1.64
N PHE A 222 -7.94 2.11 1.79
CA PHE A 222 -8.01 0.98 2.73
C PHE A 222 -7.76 -0.39 2.10
N PHE A 223 -7.96 -0.56 0.80
CA PHE A 223 -7.73 -1.83 0.12
C PHE A 223 -6.31 -1.84 -0.46
N ALA A 224 -5.65 -2.99 -0.47
CA ALA A 224 -4.32 -3.07 -1.05
C ALA A 224 -4.35 -2.83 -2.57
N GLY A 225 -3.51 -1.93 -3.04
CA GLY A 225 -3.46 -1.52 -4.44
C GLY A 225 -3.07 -2.65 -5.38
N LYS A 226 -2.18 -3.54 -4.96
CA LYS A 226 -1.82 -4.75 -5.71
C LYS A 226 -3.01 -5.68 -5.90
N ASP A 227 -3.83 -5.86 -4.85
CA ASP A 227 -5.01 -6.71 -4.90
C ASP A 227 -6.08 -6.11 -5.82
N LEU A 228 -6.33 -4.79 -5.71
CA LEU A 228 -7.23 -4.06 -6.60
C LEU A 228 -6.78 -4.16 -8.06
N LEU A 229 -5.51 -3.88 -8.32
CA LEU A 229 -4.92 -3.92 -9.65
C LEU A 229 -5.03 -5.33 -10.27
N TYR A 230 -4.72 -6.35 -9.49
CA TYR A 230 -4.84 -7.73 -9.96
C TYR A 230 -6.29 -8.12 -10.24
N MET A 231 -7.23 -7.72 -9.37
CA MET A 231 -8.66 -7.97 -9.59
C MET A 231 -9.18 -7.26 -10.85
N MET A 232 -8.65 -6.10 -11.18
CA MET A 232 -9.01 -5.36 -12.39
C MET A 232 -8.58 -6.04 -13.70
N ARG A 233 -7.74 -7.08 -13.69
CA ARG A 233 -7.13 -7.65 -14.90
C ARG A 233 -8.10 -7.96 -16.03
N SER A 234 -9.31 -8.46 -15.72
CA SER A 234 -10.33 -8.77 -16.71
C SER A 234 -11.00 -7.51 -17.28
N GLU A 235 -11.21 -6.51 -16.44
CA GLU A 235 -11.80 -5.23 -16.86
C GLU A 235 -10.79 -4.41 -17.66
N LEU A 236 -9.50 -4.44 -17.29
CA LEU A 236 -8.43 -3.79 -18.05
C LEU A 236 -8.30 -4.35 -19.46
N LYS A 237 -8.53 -5.67 -19.67
CA LYS A 237 -8.60 -6.26 -21.01
C LYS A 237 -9.71 -5.64 -21.85
N LYS A 238 -10.88 -5.41 -21.26
CA LYS A 238 -12.02 -4.74 -21.94
C LYS A 238 -11.74 -3.27 -22.23
N LEU A 239 -10.85 -2.65 -21.44
CA LEU A 239 -10.40 -1.28 -21.64
C LEU A 239 -9.21 -1.15 -22.60
N GLY A 240 -8.79 -2.26 -23.25
CA GLY A 240 -7.78 -2.26 -24.31
C GLY A 240 -6.38 -2.72 -23.87
N PHE A 241 -6.15 -3.02 -22.59
CA PHE A 241 -4.88 -3.54 -22.10
C PHE A 241 -4.84 -5.06 -22.28
N LYS A 242 -4.07 -5.54 -23.24
CA LYS A 242 -3.98 -6.97 -23.55
C LYS A 242 -2.81 -7.63 -22.79
N ASP A 243 -2.94 -8.93 -22.53
CA ASP A 243 -1.82 -9.74 -22.04
C ASP A 243 -0.71 -9.77 -23.11
N SER A 244 0.56 -9.50 -22.70
CA SER A 244 1.70 -9.54 -23.63
C SER A 244 3.05 -9.45 -22.90
N PRO A 245 3.78 -10.46 -22.73
CA PRO A 245 3.47 -11.82 -22.31
C PRO A 245 2.89 -11.87 -20.88
N GLN A 246 2.92 -10.73 -20.18
CA GLN A 246 2.42 -10.57 -18.82
C GLN A 246 0.91 -10.28 -18.81
N PRO A 247 0.21 -10.58 -17.69
CA PRO A 247 -1.19 -10.22 -17.50
C PRO A 247 -1.46 -8.72 -17.70
N ALA A 248 -2.69 -8.38 -18.16
CA ALA A 248 -3.09 -7.01 -18.47
C ALA A 248 -2.86 -6.00 -17.33
N CYS A 249 -2.95 -6.42 -16.08
CA CYS A 249 -2.69 -5.57 -14.93
C CYS A 249 -1.20 -5.14 -14.84
N TYR A 250 -0.26 -6.00 -15.18
CA TYR A 250 1.16 -5.64 -15.22
C TYR A 250 1.48 -4.76 -16.41
N VAL A 251 0.88 -5.06 -17.59
CA VAL A 251 1.02 -4.20 -18.78
C VAL A 251 0.49 -2.81 -18.48
N PHE A 252 -0.67 -2.71 -17.85
CA PHE A 252 -1.26 -1.44 -17.42
C PHE A 252 -0.35 -0.68 -16.47
N ARG A 253 0.11 -1.34 -15.39
CA ARG A 253 1.03 -0.75 -14.41
C ARG A 253 2.32 -0.22 -15.08
N GLU A 254 2.86 -0.98 -16.02
CA GLU A 254 4.05 -0.58 -16.75
C GLU A 254 3.80 0.66 -17.64
N HIS A 255 2.63 0.79 -18.26
CA HIS A 255 2.27 1.99 -19.01
C HIS A 255 2.17 3.21 -18.09
N ILE A 256 1.54 3.08 -16.92
CA ILE A 256 1.47 4.15 -15.93
C ILE A 256 2.89 4.54 -15.47
N ARG A 257 3.73 3.55 -15.12
CA ARG A 257 5.11 3.78 -14.73
C ARG A 257 5.88 4.59 -15.79
N ARG A 258 5.77 4.22 -17.06
CA ARG A 258 6.41 4.95 -18.18
C ARG A 258 5.86 6.37 -18.31
N GLY A 259 4.56 6.55 -18.17
CA GLY A 259 3.93 7.86 -18.19
C GLY A 259 4.48 8.77 -17.08
N ILE A 260 4.59 8.25 -15.85
CA ILE A 260 5.19 8.96 -14.73
C ILE A 260 6.65 9.33 -15.03
N GLN A 261 7.44 8.39 -15.55
CA GLN A 261 8.85 8.64 -15.84
C GLN A 261 9.07 9.67 -16.94
N SER A 262 8.23 9.72 -17.96
CA SER A 262 8.30 10.67 -19.05
C SER A 262 7.77 12.07 -18.73
N SER A 263 7.07 12.21 -17.60
CA SER A 263 6.46 13.49 -17.20
C SER A 263 7.41 14.29 -16.30
N SER A 264 7.31 15.61 -16.39
CA SER A 264 7.85 16.57 -15.41
C SER A 264 6.93 16.61 -14.16
N ASP A 265 6.93 17.50 -13.37
CA ASP A 265 6.01 17.89 -12.27
C ASP A 265 5.02 16.83 -11.73
N VAL A 266 5.40 15.55 -11.74
CA VAL A 266 4.59 14.42 -11.27
C VAL A 266 4.12 14.62 -9.82
N TRP A 267 4.93 15.29 -9.02
CA TRP A 267 4.63 15.61 -7.63
C TRP A 267 3.36 16.49 -7.47
N THR A 268 2.93 17.19 -8.53
CA THR A 268 1.69 18.00 -8.53
C THR A 268 0.41 17.20 -8.81
N TRP A 269 0.53 15.93 -9.20
CA TRP A 269 -0.61 15.14 -9.66
C TRP A 269 -1.58 14.76 -8.55
N LEU A 270 -1.07 14.64 -7.33
CA LEU A 270 -1.89 14.32 -6.16
C LEU A 270 -1.54 15.26 -4.99
N PRO A 271 -2.53 15.72 -4.22
CA PRO A 271 -2.29 16.56 -3.04
C PRO A 271 -1.31 15.91 -2.05
N GLU A 272 -1.41 14.61 -1.85
CA GLU A 272 -0.53 13.88 -0.94
C GLU A 272 0.93 13.86 -1.43
N TRP A 273 1.18 13.75 -2.74
CA TRP A 273 2.53 13.82 -3.30
C TRP A 273 3.14 15.22 -3.16
N GLN A 274 2.32 16.24 -3.40
CA GLN A 274 2.72 17.62 -3.17
C GLN A 274 3.07 17.84 -1.70
N ARG A 275 2.20 17.39 -0.79
CA ARG A 275 2.45 17.53 0.65
C ARG A 275 3.68 16.77 1.13
N LEU A 276 3.93 15.56 0.63
CA LEU A 276 5.15 14.81 0.92
C LEU A 276 6.40 15.60 0.51
N ARG A 277 6.41 16.21 -0.67
CA ARG A 277 7.53 17.03 -1.14
C ARG A 277 7.80 18.24 -0.24
N GLU A 278 6.74 18.91 0.23
CA GLU A 278 6.83 20.01 1.19
C GLU A 278 7.40 19.54 2.53
N LEU A 279 6.85 18.46 3.09
CA LEU A 279 7.29 17.87 4.36
C LEU A 279 8.77 17.47 4.33
N ILE A 280 9.25 16.88 3.22
CA ILE A 280 10.67 16.55 3.00
C ILE A 280 11.54 17.82 3.05
N SER A 281 11.05 18.92 2.47
CA SER A 281 11.77 20.21 2.45
C SER A 281 11.79 20.90 3.81
N GLU A 282 10.76 20.70 4.62
CA GLU A 282 10.54 21.35 5.92
C GLU A 282 11.03 20.53 7.12
N PHE A 283 11.40 19.27 6.90
CA PHE A 283 11.72 18.31 7.97
C PHE A 283 12.77 18.84 8.96
N ARG A 284 12.50 18.62 10.23
CA ARG A 284 13.41 18.93 11.35
C ARG A 284 13.47 17.76 12.31
N ILE A 285 14.64 17.50 12.86
CA ILE A 285 14.91 16.50 13.91
C ILE A 285 15.15 17.22 15.22
#